data_77c4a6a501548beeb9511c371b8500a2
#
_entry.id   77c4a6a501548beeb9511c371b8500a2
#
_cell.length_a   1.000
_cell.length_b   1.000
_cell.length_c   1.000
_cell.angle_alpha   90.00
_cell.angle_beta   90.00
_cell.angle_gamma   90.00
#
_symmetry.space_group_name_H-M   'P 1'
#
loop_
_entity.id
_entity.type
_entity.pdbx_description
1 polymer ?
#
loop_
_entity_poly.entity_id
_entity_poly.type
_entity_poly.pdbx_seq_one_letter_code
_entity_poly.pdbx_strand_id
1 'polypeptide(L)'
;MTDWDMRKKPGFKELLKITDNIVKDIQYHHYNLKIPLYLGDVWGARYESNNEAVEHDHYPASWSFVYYPNTIEGAPGLTFREAGVERKIKKGMLLFFHSDLKHSVRKQEYVGYRYCVAGNYVNEAIAALYEN
;
A
#
# COMPACT_ATOMS: atom_id res chain seq x y z
N MET A 1 -6.71 -13.16 7.72
CA MET A 1 -5.65 -12.18 7.44
C MET A 1 -5.29 -11.46 8.74
N THR A 2 -4.00 -11.21 8.96
CA THR A 2 -3.50 -10.56 10.17
C THR A 2 -2.85 -9.23 9.79
N ASP A 3 -3.27 -8.16 10.46
CA ASP A 3 -2.75 -6.81 10.24
C ASP A 3 -2.01 -6.30 11.47
N TRP A 4 -0.95 -5.54 11.24
CA TRP A 4 -0.15 -4.92 12.28
C TRP A 4 0.09 -3.45 11.97
N ASP A 5 0.08 -2.61 13.01
CA ASP A 5 0.57 -1.23 12.86
C ASP A 5 2.10 -1.26 12.76
N MET A 6 2.63 -0.80 11.64
CA MET A 6 4.06 -0.86 11.31
C MET A 6 4.80 0.44 11.58
N ARG A 7 4.09 1.53 11.89
CA ARG A 7 4.70 2.86 12.02
C ARG A 7 5.83 2.91 13.03
N LYS A 8 5.66 2.22 14.15
CA LYS A 8 6.62 2.23 15.26
C LYS A 8 7.48 0.99 15.34
N LYS A 9 7.41 0.10 14.35
CA LYS A 9 8.18 -1.14 14.35
C LYS A 9 9.60 -0.89 13.89
N PRO A 10 10.62 -1.37 14.64
CA PRO A 10 12.00 -1.34 14.17
C PRO A 10 12.15 -2.11 12.86
N GLY A 11 13.05 -1.66 12.01
CA GLY A 11 13.30 -2.31 10.72
C GLY A 11 12.49 -1.76 9.56
N PHE A 12 11.41 -1.04 9.82
CA PHE A 12 10.60 -0.42 8.77
C PHE A 12 10.98 1.04 8.51
N LYS A 13 11.87 1.58 9.31
CA LYS A 13 12.34 2.98 9.18
C LYS A 13 12.93 3.25 7.79
N GLU A 14 13.72 2.32 7.27
CA GLU A 14 14.32 2.47 5.94
C GLU A 14 13.26 2.42 4.84
N LEU A 15 12.29 1.51 4.96
CA LEU A 15 11.18 1.45 4.00
C LEU A 15 10.42 2.78 3.99
N LEU A 16 10.07 3.32 5.16
CA LEU A 16 9.31 4.56 5.26
C LEU A 16 10.09 5.75 4.74
N LYS A 17 11.41 5.75 4.90
CA LYS A 17 12.28 6.77 4.32
C LYS A 17 12.25 6.72 2.79
N ILE A 18 12.26 5.53 2.22
CA ILE A 18 12.17 5.32 0.77
C ILE A 18 10.81 5.80 0.27
N THR A 19 9.71 5.42 0.92
CA THR A 19 8.37 5.83 0.51
C THR A 19 8.18 7.34 0.62
N ASP A 20 8.71 7.98 1.66
CA ASP A 20 8.69 9.43 1.82
C ASP A 20 9.38 10.12 0.64
N ASN A 21 10.55 9.62 0.24
CA ASN A 21 11.29 10.19 -0.88
C ASN A 21 10.55 10.00 -2.21
N ILE A 22 9.94 8.83 -2.41
CA ILE A 22 9.19 8.55 -3.64
C ILE A 22 7.96 9.44 -3.75
N VAL A 23 7.17 9.60 -2.68
CA VAL A 23 5.97 10.42 -2.72
C VAL A 23 6.32 11.90 -2.95
N LYS A 24 7.40 12.38 -2.37
CA LYS A 24 7.89 13.75 -2.63
C LYS A 24 8.31 13.92 -4.09
N ASP A 25 9.02 12.94 -4.65
CA ASP A 25 9.44 12.98 -6.04
C ASP A 25 8.26 13.02 -6.98
N ILE A 26 7.28 12.14 -6.79
CA ILE A 26 6.06 12.11 -7.60
C ILE A 26 5.33 13.45 -7.50
N GLN A 27 5.13 13.93 -6.29
CA GLN A 27 4.36 15.14 -6.02
C GLN A 27 5.04 16.38 -6.62
N TYR A 28 6.32 16.57 -6.37
CA TYR A 28 7.04 17.79 -6.75
C TYR A 28 7.56 17.77 -8.18
N HIS A 29 8.03 16.64 -8.66
CA HIS A 29 8.67 16.55 -9.97
C HIS A 29 7.75 16.12 -11.10
N HIS A 30 6.80 15.23 -10.83
CA HIS A 30 5.88 14.76 -11.86
C HIS A 30 4.60 15.58 -11.95
N TYR A 31 4.09 16.07 -10.82
CA TYR A 31 2.83 16.82 -10.79
C TYR A 31 3.01 18.29 -10.45
N ASN A 32 4.23 18.74 -10.18
CA ASN A 32 4.55 20.12 -9.82
C ASN A 32 3.67 20.66 -8.66
N LEU A 33 3.36 19.80 -7.72
CA LEU A 33 2.58 20.14 -6.54
C LEU A 33 3.51 20.29 -5.34
N LYS A 34 3.41 21.42 -4.65
CA LYS A 34 4.22 21.72 -3.47
C LYS A 34 3.42 21.60 -2.17
N ILE A 35 2.41 20.75 -2.18
CA ILE A 35 1.57 20.49 -1.01
C ILE A 35 2.26 19.39 -0.20
N PRO A 36 2.61 19.65 1.07
CA PRO A 36 3.20 18.63 1.93
C PRO A 36 2.26 17.45 2.14
N LEU A 37 2.82 16.24 2.07
CA LEU A 37 2.12 15.01 2.38
C LEU A 37 2.80 14.32 3.56
N TYR A 38 1.98 13.72 4.41
CA TYR A 38 2.41 13.03 5.63
C TYR A 38 1.92 11.59 5.61
N LEU A 39 2.70 10.69 6.20
CA LEU A 39 2.26 9.31 6.38
C LEU A 39 1.10 9.28 7.38
N GLY A 40 -0.11 8.95 6.90
CA GLY A 40 -1.31 8.86 7.71
C GLY A 40 -1.36 7.59 8.52
N ASP A 41 -1.26 6.46 7.84
CA ASP A 41 -1.21 5.13 8.45
C ASP A 41 -0.31 4.21 7.65
N VAL A 42 0.19 3.17 8.32
CA VAL A 42 0.98 2.10 7.71
C VAL A 42 0.74 0.82 8.52
N TRP A 43 0.49 -0.27 7.81
CA TRP A 43 0.23 -1.56 8.46
C TRP A 43 0.86 -2.70 7.68
N GLY A 44 1.14 -3.82 8.39
CA GLY A 44 1.54 -5.06 7.78
C GLY A 44 0.35 -6.01 7.68
N ALA A 45 0.33 -6.83 6.64
CA ALA A 45 -0.70 -7.84 6.44
C ALA A 45 -0.08 -9.16 6.02
N ARG A 46 -0.66 -10.25 6.50
CA ARG A 46 -0.30 -11.61 6.11
C ARG A 46 -1.49 -12.27 5.43
N TYR A 47 -1.29 -12.67 4.19
CA TYR A 47 -2.29 -13.39 3.40
C TYR A 47 -1.93 -14.85 3.34
N GLU A 48 -2.91 -15.71 3.52
CA GLU A 48 -2.80 -17.15 3.27
C GLU A 48 -3.92 -17.59 2.33
N SER A 49 -3.92 -18.87 1.96
CA SER A 49 -4.87 -19.43 0.98
C SER A 49 -6.30 -18.92 1.19
N ASN A 50 -6.93 -18.48 0.12
CA ASN A 50 -8.31 -17.96 0.09
C ASN A 50 -8.59 -16.71 0.93
N ASN A 51 -7.56 -16.04 1.46
CA ASN A 51 -7.75 -14.70 2.01
C ASN A 51 -7.99 -13.72 0.87
N GLU A 52 -8.90 -12.78 1.10
CA GLU A 52 -9.22 -11.75 0.12
C GLU A 52 -9.22 -10.36 0.75
N ALA A 53 -9.08 -9.36 -0.09
CA ALA A 53 -9.43 -7.99 0.25
C ALA A 53 -10.50 -7.56 -0.75
N VAL A 54 -11.70 -7.24 -0.26
CA VAL A 54 -12.78 -6.78 -1.12
C VAL A 54 -12.42 -5.44 -1.74
N GLU A 55 -12.98 -5.14 -2.92
CA GLU A 55 -12.69 -3.90 -3.62
C GLU A 55 -12.94 -2.69 -2.72
N HIS A 56 -11.94 -1.84 -2.61
CA HIS A 56 -11.97 -0.65 -1.76
C HIS A 56 -10.97 0.39 -2.28
N ASP A 57 -11.08 1.59 -1.75
CA ASP A 57 -10.09 2.66 -1.94
C ASP A 57 -9.65 3.19 -0.57
N HIS A 58 -8.78 4.17 -0.58
CA HIS A 58 -8.27 4.80 0.64
C HIS A 58 -8.58 6.31 0.68
N TYR A 59 -9.64 6.71 -0.06
CA TYR A 59 -10.13 8.08 0.07
C TYR A 59 -10.43 8.40 1.55
N PRO A 60 -10.06 9.55 2.09
CA PRO A 60 -9.57 10.77 1.43
C PRO A 60 -8.03 10.92 1.39
N ALA A 61 -7.26 9.86 1.55
CA ALA A 61 -5.82 9.93 1.39
C ALA A 61 -5.45 10.32 -0.06
N SER A 62 -4.22 10.74 -0.27
CA SER A 62 -3.74 11.22 -1.57
C SER A 62 -3.03 10.12 -2.36
N TRP A 63 -2.05 9.47 -1.73
CA TRP A 63 -1.27 8.39 -2.33
C TRP A 63 -1.24 7.19 -1.40
N SER A 64 -1.31 6.00 -2.01
CA SER A 64 -1.19 4.73 -1.30
C SER A 64 -0.01 3.96 -1.83
N PHE A 65 0.58 3.12 -0.98
CA PHE A 65 1.63 2.21 -1.42
C PHE A 65 1.42 0.83 -0.82
N VAL A 66 1.97 -0.17 -1.51
CA VAL A 66 2.06 -1.54 -0.98
C VAL A 66 3.47 -2.06 -1.32
N TYR A 67 4.16 -2.55 -0.30
CA TYR A 67 5.45 -3.20 -0.42
C TYR A 67 5.32 -4.69 -0.14
N TYR A 68 5.95 -5.52 -0.97
CA TYR A 68 5.88 -6.97 -0.87
C TYR A 68 7.26 -7.55 -0.54
N PRO A 69 7.54 -7.86 0.75
CA PRO A 69 8.84 -8.43 1.12
C PRO A 69 9.07 -9.84 0.60
N ASN A 70 8.00 -10.56 0.25
CA ASN A 70 8.08 -11.89 -0.34
C ASN A 70 7.03 -12.09 -1.42
N THR A 71 7.15 -13.17 -2.16
CA THR A 71 6.10 -13.64 -3.07
C THR A 71 5.96 -15.15 -2.91
N ILE A 72 4.74 -15.65 -3.18
CA ILE A 72 4.41 -17.07 -3.11
C ILE A 72 3.81 -17.44 -4.46
N GLU A 73 4.30 -18.53 -5.06
CA GLU A 73 3.74 -19.05 -6.29
C GLU A 73 2.26 -19.39 -6.11
N GLY A 74 1.43 -18.97 -7.04
CA GLY A 74 -0.02 -19.18 -7.00
C GLY A 74 -0.79 -18.12 -6.25
N ALA A 75 -0.14 -17.26 -5.45
CA ALA A 75 -0.84 -16.17 -4.79
C ALA A 75 -1.27 -15.11 -5.81
N PRO A 76 -2.49 -14.54 -5.64
CA PRO A 76 -2.99 -13.55 -6.58
C PRO A 76 -2.25 -12.22 -6.47
N GLY A 77 -2.30 -11.44 -7.54
CA GLY A 77 -1.78 -10.08 -7.54
C GLY A 77 -2.75 -9.07 -6.93
N LEU A 78 -2.46 -7.81 -7.16
CA LEU A 78 -3.33 -6.71 -6.79
C LEU A 78 -4.16 -6.32 -8.02
N THR A 79 -5.48 -6.37 -7.88
CA THR A 79 -6.42 -6.12 -8.99
C THR A 79 -6.91 -4.68 -8.95
N PHE A 80 -6.79 -4.02 -10.10
CA PHE A 80 -7.37 -2.70 -10.36
C PHE A 80 -8.45 -2.90 -11.43
N ARG A 81 -9.67 -3.20 -10.99
CA ARG A 81 -10.76 -3.61 -11.88
C ARG A 81 -11.10 -2.56 -12.92
N GLU A 82 -11.15 -1.29 -12.55
CA GLU A 82 -11.48 -0.22 -13.48
C GLU A 82 -10.45 -0.06 -14.59
N ALA A 83 -9.19 -0.39 -14.30
CA ALA A 83 -8.12 -0.40 -15.30
C ALA A 83 -8.03 -1.73 -16.06
N GLY A 84 -8.78 -2.75 -15.63
CA GLY A 84 -8.74 -4.08 -16.24
C GLY A 84 -7.43 -4.82 -16.00
N VAL A 85 -6.74 -4.56 -14.88
CA VAL A 85 -5.39 -5.08 -14.62
C VAL A 85 -5.35 -5.81 -13.29
N GLU A 86 -4.76 -7.01 -13.29
CA GLU A 86 -4.24 -7.63 -12.07
C GLU A 86 -2.72 -7.53 -12.13
N ARG A 87 -2.16 -6.78 -11.20
CA ARG A 87 -0.71 -6.56 -11.15
C ARG A 87 -0.04 -7.75 -10.50
N LYS A 88 0.81 -8.46 -11.24
CA LYS A 88 1.57 -9.60 -10.73
C LYS A 88 2.61 -9.11 -9.72
N ILE A 89 2.68 -9.77 -8.57
CA ILE A 89 3.56 -9.39 -7.49
C ILE A 89 4.90 -10.11 -7.60
N LYS A 90 5.97 -9.35 -7.38
CA LYS A 90 7.33 -9.87 -7.30
C LYS A 90 7.93 -9.49 -5.95
N LYS A 91 8.81 -10.34 -5.42
CA LYS A 91 9.55 -10.05 -4.19
C LYS A 91 10.28 -8.71 -4.30
N GLY A 92 10.11 -7.87 -3.29
CA GLY A 92 10.73 -6.55 -3.25
C GLY A 92 9.99 -5.48 -4.04
N MET A 93 8.83 -5.80 -4.63
CA MET A 93 8.04 -4.84 -5.39
C MET A 93 7.40 -3.82 -4.47
N LEU A 94 7.46 -2.56 -4.91
CA LEU A 94 6.80 -1.44 -4.24
C LEU A 94 5.88 -0.78 -5.27
N LEU A 95 4.58 -0.77 -4.97
CA LEU A 95 3.56 -0.14 -5.83
C LEU A 95 3.08 1.15 -5.19
N PHE A 96 3.02 2.21 -5.99
CA PHE A 96 2.39 3.48 -5.61
C PHE A 96 1.21 3.74 -6.55
N PHE A 97 0.11 4.20 -5.99
CA PHE A 97 -1.08 4.56 -6.77
C PHE A 97 -1.90 5.62 -6.04
N HIS A 98 -2.75 6.33 -6.80
CA HIS A 98 -3.68 7.27 -6.22
C HIS A 98 -4.61 6.56 -5.23
N SER A 99 -4.84 7.17 -4.08
CA SER A 99 -5.62 6.53 -3.01
C SER A 99 -7.08 6.31 -3.37
N ASP A 100 -7.62 7.03 -4.33
CA ASP A 100 -8.98 6.85 -4.81
C ASP A 100 -9.11 5.73 -5.86
N LEU A 101 -8.01 5.14 -6.29
CA LEU A 101 -8.02 4.02 -7.21
C LEU A 101 -8.46 2.75 -6.47
N LYS A 102 -9.61 2.22 -6.86
CA LYS A 102 -10.16 0.99 -6.25
C LYS A 102 -9.31 -0.22 -6.61
N HIS A 103 -9.06 -1.04 -5.61
CA HIS A 103 -8.24 -2.24 -5.75
C HIS A 103 -8.76 -3.35 -4.86
N SER A 104 -8.33 -4.58 -5.16
CA SER A 104 -8.79 -5.77 -4.45
C SER A 104 -7.75 -6.88 -4.55
N VAL A 105 -7.89 -7.88 -3.69
CA VAL A 105 -7.16 -9.16 -3.76
C VAL A 105 -8.19 -10.25 -3.85
N ARG A 106 -8.22 -11.00 -4.96
CA ARG A 106 -9.18 -12.09 -5.15
C ARG A 106 -8.82 -13.31 -4.31
N LYS A 107 -9.79 -14.16 -4.04
CA LYS A 107 -9.54 -15.46 -3.42
C LYS A 107 -8.77 -16.36 -4.37
N GLN A 108 -7.79 -17.08 -3.84
CA GLN A 108 -6.99 -18.04 -4.60
C GLN A 108 -6.41 -19.06 -3.64
N GLU A 109 -6.40 -20.32 -4.02
CA GLU A 109 -5.73 -21.37 -3.24
C GLU A 109 -4.23 -21.36 -3.56
N TYR A 110 -3.40 -21.44 -2.52
CA TYR A 110 -1.95 -21.55 -2.61
C TYR A 110 -1.40 -22.03 -1.26
N VAL A 111 -0.11 -22.34 -1.22
CA VAL A 111 0.55 -22.84 0.00
C VAL A 111 1.52 -21.79 0.50
N GLY A 112 1.43 -21.48 1.79
CA GLY A 112 2.33 -20.55 2.47
C GLY A 112 1.69 -19.19 2.74
N TYR A 113 2.53 -18.24 3.14
CA TYR A 113 2.10 -16.90 3.53
C TYR A 113 2.73 -15.85 2.64
N ARG A 114 1.90 -14.90 2.19
CA ARG A 114 2.38 -13.71 1.51
C ARG A 114 2.20 -12.51 2.42
N TYR A 115 3.30 -11.78 2.62
CA TYR A 115 3.31 -10.59 3.47
C TYR A 115 3.29 -9.33 2.61
N CYS A 116 2.72 -8.27 3.14
CA CYS A 116 2.83 -6.95 2.55
C CYS A 116 2.82 -5.88 3.64
N VAL A 117 3.34 -4.72 3.28
CA VAL A 117 3.28 -3.52 4.11
C VAL A 117 2.59 -2.45 3.27
N ALA A 118 1.48 -1.93 3.77
CA ALA A 118 0.70 -0.92 3.05
C ALA A 118 0.63 0.37 3.86
N GLY A 119 0.48 1.49 3.17
CA GLY A 119 0.37 2.78 3.84
C GLY A 119 -0.27 3.82 2.96
N ASN A 120 -0.69 4.91 3.60
CA ASN A 120 -1.36 6.03 2.97
C ASN A 120 -0.71 7.35 3.33
N TYR A 121 -0.52 8.20 2.34
CA TYR A 121 -0.06 9.58 2.51
C TYR A 121 -1.23 10.54 2.40
N VAL A 122 -1.26 11.51 3.31
CA VAL A 122 -2.38 12.44 3.47
C VAL A 122 -1.88 13.88 3.53
N ASN A 123 -2.72 14.84 3.15
CA ASN A 123 -2.42 16.25 3.33
C ASN A 123 -2.66 16.66 4.80
N GLU A 124 -2.27 17.89 5.15
CA GLU A 124 -2.35 18.38 6.51
C GLU A 124 -3.78 18.36 7.09
N ALA A 125 -4.77 18.74 6.28
CA ALA A 125 -6.17 18.75 6.72
C ALA A 125 -6.67 17.35 7.07
N ILE A 126 -6.27 16.35 6.26
CA ILE A 126 -6.65 14.95 6.48
C ILE A 126 -5.81 14.33 7.60
N ALA A 127 -4.54 14.73 7.73
CA ALA A 127 -3.66 14.22 8.78
C ALA A 127 -4.27 14.40 10.19
N ALA A 128 -4.99 15.48 10.41
CA ALA A 128 -5.66 15.75 11.70
C ALA A 128 -6.67 14.64 12.07
N LEU A 129 -7.25 13.94 11.08
CA LEU A 129 -8.20 12.86 11.33
C LEU A 129 -7.51 11.58 11.82
N TYR A 130 -6.21 11.44 11.56
CA TYR A 130 -5.42 10.26 11.95
C TYR A 130 -4.72 10.42 13.30
N GLU A 131 -4.75 11.62 13.88
CA GLU A 131 -4.08 11.93 15.15
C GLU A 131 -4.90 11.56 16.38
N ASN A 132 -6.13 11.14 16.22
CA ASN A 132 -7.04 10.78 17.32
C ASN A 132 -6.97 9.31 17.70
#